data_0efd748066f1325c9119d042e2eb5a7a
#
_entry.id   0efd748066f1325c9119d042e2eb5a7a
#
_cell.length_a   1.000
_cell.length_b   1.000
_cell.length_c   1.000
_cell.angle_alpha   90.00
_cell.angle_beta   90.00
_cell.angle_gamma   90.00
#
_symmetry.space_group_name_H-M   'P 1'
#
loop_
_entity.id
_entity.type
_entity.pdbx_description
1 polymer ?
#
loop_
_entity_poly.entity_id
_entity_poly.type
_entity_poly.pdbx_seq_one_letter_code
_entity_poly.pdbx_strand_id
1 'polypeptide(L)'
;MPFLLSPSPAGSWRVDEAAGTVTVAAQAHTDIFIDPGDGSANVGPDGGAGLSLNAESMLNAATLLGVPPDGDFQFSARVTVGFASTFDAGVLLLWLDERRWAKLCFEFSPAGEPMIVSVVCRGVSDDANAFAVPGRSVWLRVSRIDRAYAYHASLDGKTWQMIRVFILGDHTSGDKIGFEGQSPTGDGCAVTFDEIRFRPERLAGLRDAS
;
A
#
# COMPACT_ATOMS: atom_id res chain seq x y z
N MET A 1 15.81 9.89 -3.31
CA MET A 1 15.67 8.55 -2.69
C MET A 1 17.04 7.92 -2.51
N PRO A 2 17.32 7.21 -1.41
CA PRO A 2 18.62 6.55 -1.18
C PRO A 2 18.81 5.24 -1.97
N PHE A 3 17.80 4.81 -2.70
CA PHE A 3 17.81 3.63 -3.57
C PHE A 3 17.02 3.91 -4.84
N LEU A 4 17.35 3.15 -5.89
CA LEU A 4 16.73 3.29 -7.20
C LEU A 4 15.32 2.69 -7.19
N LEU A 5 14.35 3.45 -7.69
CA LEU A 5 13.00 2.99 -7.95
C LEU A 5 12.84 2.65 -9.43
N SER A 6 12.15 1.56 -9.71
CA SER A 6 11.86 1.08 -11.07
C SER A 6 10.35 0.97 -11.26
N PRO A 7 9.78 1.58 -12.32
CA PRO A 7 8.36 1.48 -12.61
C PRO A 7 8.00 0.09 -13.19
N SER A 8 6.79 -0.38 -12.85
CA SER A 8 6.17 -1.47 -13.62
C SER A 8 5.75 -0.96 -15.01
N PRO A 9 5.48 -1.86 -15.97
CA PRO A 9 4.93 -1.47 -17.26
C PRO A 9 3.54 -0.81 -17.20
N ALA A 10 2.80 -1.05 -16.10
CA ALA A 10 1.49 -0.46 -15.89
C ALA A 10 1.59 0.98 -15.40
N GLY A 11 0.66 1.83 -15.87
CA GLY A 11 0.55 3.23 -15.46
C GLY A 11 1.62 4.16 -16.07
N SER A 12 1.40 5.46 -15.88
CA SER A 12 2.31 6.50 -16.33
C SER A 12 2.93 7.20 -15.12
N TRP A 13 4.18 6.87 -14.83
CA TRP A 13 4.94 7.46 -13.72
C TRP A 13 5.70 8.71 -14.16
N ARG A 14 5.69 9.74 -13.32
CA ARG A 14 6.51 10.92 -13.46
C ARG A 14 7.20 11.21 -12.12
N VAL A 15 8.52 11.30 -12.17
CA VAL A 15 9.34 11.68 -11.03
C VAL A 15 9.92 13.07 -11.29
N ASP A 16 9.62 14.01 -10.42
CA ASP A 16 10.20 15.35 -10.42
C ASP A 16 11.13 15.47 -9.21
N GLU A 17 12.42 15.25 -9.46
CA GLU A 17 13.43 15.28 -8.40
C GLU A 17 13.60 16.68 -7.80
N ALA A 18 13.42 17.74 -8.60
CA ALA A 18 13.56 19.12 -8.13
C ALA A 18 12.42 19.53 -7.20
N ALA A 19 11.21 19.07 -7.49
CA ALA A 19 10.05 19.29 -6.63
C ALA A 19 9.93 18.24 -5.51
N GLY A 20 10.69 17.14 -5.57
CA GLY A 20 10.57 16.03 -4.62
C GLY A 20 9.23 15.30 -4.72
N THR A 21 8.63 15.24 -5.92
CA THR A 21 7.31 14.65 -6.15
C THR A 21 7.36 13.44 -7.07
N VAL A 22 6.47 12.51 -6.82
CA VAL A 22 6.20 11.35 -7.68
C VAL A 22 4.70 11.35 -8.00
N THR A 23 4.35 11.25 -9.27
CA THR A 23 2.95 11.17 -9.71
C THR A 23 2.70 9.95 -10.55
N VAL A 24 1.49 9.42 -10.49
CA VAL A 24 1.03 8.34 -11.36
C VAL A 24 -0.40 8.61 -11.82
N ALA A 25 -0.67 8.30 -13.08
CA ALA A 25 -2.02 8.08 -13.59
C ALA A 25 -2.30 6.58 -13.52
N ALA A 26 -3.03 6.18 -12.49
CA ALA A 26 -3.52 4.81 -12.36
C ALA A 26 -4.52 4.50 -13.48
N GLN A 27 -4.40 3.33 -14.08
CA GLN A 27 -5.30 2.91 -15.17
C GLN A 27 -6.59 2.34 -14.61
N ALA A 28 -7.62 2.33 -15.46
CA ALA A 28 -8.89 1.68 -15.19
C ALA A 28 -8.71 0.20 -14.90
N HIS A 29 -9.51 -0.34 -13.98
CA HIS A 29 -9.56 -1.76 -13.64
C HIS A 29 -8.21 -2.34 -13.22
N THR A 30 -7.50 -1.63 -12.33
CA THR A 30 -6.20 -2.04 -11.80
C THR A 30 -6.21 -2.12 -10.28
N ASP A 31 -5.62 -3.18 -9.73
CA ASP A 31 -5.43 -3.42 -8.28
C ASP A 31 -4.26 -4.37 -8.02
N ILE A 32 -3.85 -4.44 -6.75
CA ILE A 32 -3.09 -5.54 -6.18
C ILE A 32 -3.97 -6.14 -5.07
N PHE A 33 -4.69 -7.22 -5.41
CA PHE A 33 -5.62 -7.90 -4.52
C PHE A 33 -5.74 -9.37 -4.89
N ILE A 34 -5.79 -10.26 -3.90
CA ILE A 34 -6.08 -11.69 -4.07
C ILE A 34 -7.27 -12.01 -3.19
N ASP A 35 -8.42 -12.34 -3.82
CA ASP A 35 -9.65 -12.65 -3.10
C ASP A 35 -9.41 -13.80 -2.11
N PRO A 36 -9.72 -13.64 -0.82
CA PRO A 36 -9.69 -14.72 0.17
C PRO A 36 -10.57 -15.91 -0.19
N GLY A 37 -11.62 -15.69 -0.98
CA GLY A 37 -12.50 -16.73 -1.50
C GLY A 37 -12.02 -17.42 -2.77
N ASP A 38 -11.00 -16.88 -3.44
CA ASP A 38 -10.38 -17.45 -4.65
C ASP A 38 -9.47 -18.66 -4.34
N GLY A 39 -9.55 -19.17 -3.14
CA GLY A 39 -8.76 -20.31 -2.73
C GLY A 39 -9.41 -21.62 -3.19
N SER A 40 -8.81 -22.29 -4.15
CA SER A 40 -8.80 -23.73 -4.32
C SER A 40 -8.46 -24.52 -3.01
N ALA A 41 -8.27 -23.83 -1.88
CA ALA A 41 -7.88 -24.36 -0.59
C ALA A 41 -9.03 -24.64 0.37
N ASN A 42 -10.28 -24.25 0.07
CA ASN A 42 -11.42 -24.41 0.96
C ASN A 42 -12.64 -25.06 0.28
N VAL A 43 -12.42 -26.15 -0.46
CA VAL A 43 -13.48 -27.14 -0.60
C VAL A 43 -13.43 -27.95 0.69
N GLY A 44 -14.25 -27.59 1.67
CA GLY A 44 -14.48 -28.43 2.84
C GLY A 44 -14.91 -29.83 2.39
N PRO A 45 -14.74 -30.86 3.22
CA PRO A 45 -15.08 -32.24 2.89
C PRO A 45 -16.55 -32.42 2.42
N ASP A 46 -17.40 -31.40 2.62
CA ASP A 46 -18.81 -31.42 2.29
C ASP A 46 -19.16 -30.71 0.95
N GLY A 47 -18.17 -30.30 0.15
CA GLY A 47 -18.40 -29.64 -1.15
C GLY A 47 -19.10 -28.28 -1.06
N GLY A 48 -19.09 -27.65 0.10
CA GLY A 48 -19.66 -26.30 0.29
C GLY A 48 -18.92 -25.28 -0.56
N ALA A 49 -19.67 -24.41 -1.25
CA ALA A 49 -19.10 -23.27 -1.96
C ALA A 49 -18.23 -22.45 -1.01
N GLY A 50 -16.95 -22.24 -1.36
CA GLY A 50 -16.06 -21.37 -0.62
C GLY A 50 -16.64 -19.97 -0.48
N LEU A 51 -16.28 -19.28 0.56
CA LEU A 51 -16.63 -17.86 0.72
C LEU A 51 -15.98 -17.07 -0.43
N SER A 52 -16.77 -16.66 -1.40
CA SER A 52 -16.33 -15.70 -2.41
C SER A 52 -16.81 -14.31 -2.01
N LEU A 53 -15.89 -13.35 -2.00
CA LEU A 53 -16.24 -11.94 -1.82
C LEU A 53 -16.72 -11.31 -3.14
N ASN A 54 -16.78 -12.10 -4.23
CA ASN A 54 -17.08 -11.68 -5.60
C ASN A 54 -16.14 -10.57 -6.09
N ALA A 55 -14.93 -10.52 -5.55
CA ALA A 55 -13.86 -9.65 -6.01
C ALA A 55 -12.94 -10.41 -6.96
N GLU A 56 -12.62 -9.81 -8.08
CA GLU A 56 -11.62 -10.38 -9.00
C GLU A 56 -10.21 -10.21 -8.41
N SER A 57 -9.44 -11.30 -8.39
CA SER A 57 -8.02 -11.23 -8.02
C SER A 57 -7.23 -10.51 -9.10
N MET A 58 -6.51 -9.44 -8.72
CA MET A 58 -5.74 -8.61 -9.63
C MET A 58 -4.33 -8.37 -9.09
N LEU A 59 -3.33 -8.34 -9.97
CA LEU A 59 -1.94 -7.97 -9.66
C LEU A 59 -1.40 -7.05 -10.76
N ASN A 60 -2.21 -6.11 -11.23
CA ASN A 60 -1.97 -5.31 -12.42
C ASN A 60 -1.87 -3.80 -12.16
N ALA A 61 -1.88 -3.34 -10.90
CA ALA A 61 -1.74 -1.93 -10.59
C ALA A 61 -0.36 -1.36 -10.97
N ALA A 62 -0.33 -0.05 -11.17
CA ALA A 62 0.90 0.67 -11.44
C ALA A 62 1.78 0.72 -10.19
N THR A 63 3.00 0.21 -10.27
CA THR A 63 3.96 0.22 -9.17
C THR A 63 5.26 0.93 -9.52
N LEU A 64 5.89 1.57 -8.52
CA LEU A 64 7.23 2.16 -8.61
C LEU A 64 8.01 1.71 -7.38
N LEU A 65 8.82 0.67 -7.52
CA LEU A 65 9.42 -0.08 -6.42
C LEU A 65 10.96 -0.12 -6.50
N GLY A 66 11.60 -0.19 -5.35
CA GLY A 66 13.04 -0.41 -5.23
C GLY A 66 13.39 -1.21 -3.99
N VAL A 67 14.62 -1.73 -3.97
CA VAL A 67 15.16 -2.46 -2.82
C VAL A 67 15.78 -1.45 -1.86
N PRO A 68 15.24 -1.29 -0.64
CA PRO A 68 15.83 -0.39 0.35
C PRO A 68 17.17 -0.95 0.87
N PRO A 69 18.03 -0.09 1.44
CA PRO A 69 19.20 -0.55 2.19
C PRO A 69 18.83 -1.54 3.30
N ASP A 70 19.76 -2.42 3.65
CA ASP A 70 19.59 -3.36 4.75
C ASP A 70 19.38 -2.65 6.10
N GLY A 71 18.77 -3.37 7.06
CA GLY A 71 18.51 -2.89 8.41
C GLY A 71 17.15 -2.20 8.56
N ASP A 72 16.94 -1.61 9.72
CA ASP A 72 15.70 -0.92 10.06
C ASP A 72 15.57 0.40 9.28
N PHE A 73 14.35 0.75 8.94
CA PHE A 73 14.09 2.01 8.24
C PHE A 73 12.68 2.54 8.54
N GLN A 74 12.49 3.81 8.20
CA GLN A 74 11.20 4.46 8.09
C GLN A 74 11.08 5.08 6.69
N PHE A 75 10.01 4.75 5.99
CA PHE A 75 9.67 5.30 4.67
C PHE A 75 8.31 5.95 4.73
N SER A 76 8.22 7.23 4.38
CA SER A 76 6.96 7.98 4.44
C SER A 76 6.79 8.92 3.26
N ALA A 77 5.53 9.23 2.96
CA ALA A 77 5.14 10.23 1.98
C ALA A 77 3.78 10.85 2.37
N ARG A 78 3.54 12.09 1.93
CA ARG A 78 2.19 12.62 1.83
C ARG A 78 1.58 12.11 0.53
N VAL A 79 0.39 11.53 0.64
CA VAL A 79 -0.36 10.96 -0.49
C VAL A 79 -1.57 11.81 -0.76
N THR A 80 -1.74 12.24 -2.00
CA THR A 80 -2.91 12.98 -2.48
C THR A 80 -3.54 12.20 -3.63
N VAL A 81 -4.86 11.94 -3.54
CA VAL A 81 -5.60 11.17 -4.54
C VAL A 81 -6.74 11.97 -5.13
N GLY A 82 -6.80 11.95 -6.46
CA GLY A 82 -7.91 12.49 -7.24
C GLY A 82 -9.07 11.51 -7.32
N PHE A 83 -9.66 11.16 -6.17
CA PHE A 83 -10.76 10.20 -6.08
C PHE A 83 -11.91 10.50 -7.05
N ALA A 84 -12.29 9.51 -7.85
CA ALA A 84 -13.40 9.54 -8.79
C ALA A 84 -14.32 8.33 -8.60
N SER A 85 -13.78 7.18 -8.24
CA SER A 85 -14.51 5.92 -8.09
C SER A 85 -14.10 5.18 -6.81
N THR A 86 -14.96 4.27 -6.35
CA THR A 86 -14.71 3.40 -5.20
C THR A 86 -13.41 2.62 -5.39
N PHE A 87 -12.62 2.53 -4.32
CA PHE A 87 -11.32 1.87 -4.25
C PHE A 87 -10.18 2.56 -5.03
N ASP A 88 -10.42 3.74 -5.66
CA ASP A 88 -9.31 4.57 -6.09
C ASP A 88 -8.36 4.80 -4.94
N ALA A 89 -7.06 4.56 -5.13
CA ALA A 89 -6.11 4.68 -4.04
C ALA A 89 -4.70 5.08 -4.48
N GLY A 90 -4.02 5.77 -3.53
CA GLY A 90 -2.58 5.95 -3.50
C GLY A 90 -1.99 5.15 -2.33
N VAL A 91 -0.92 4.40 -2.57
CA VAL A 91 -0.46 3.32 -1.70
C VAL A 91 1.03 3.38 -1.45
N LEU A 92 1.45 3.10 -0.21
CA LEU A 92 2.80 2.63 0.07
C LEU A 92 2.78 1.10 0.06
N LEU A 93 3.54 0.51 -0.88
CA LEU A 93 3.55 -0.93 -1.14
C LEU A 93 4.84 -1.57 -0.64
N LEU A 94 4.71 -2.67 0.10
CA LEU A 94 5.75 -3.66 0.38
C LEU A 94 5.54 -4.86 -0.53
N TRP A 95 6.58 -5.29 -1.24
CA TRP A 95 6.48 -6.37 -2.22
C TRP A 95 7.63 -7.37 -2.07
N LEU A 96 7.32 -8.59 -1.75
CA LEU A 96 8.25 -9.71 -1.75
C LEU A 96 8.06 -10.54 -3.01
N ASP A 97 6.84 -11.01 -3.22
CA ASP A 97 6.39 -11.74 -4.41
C ASP A 97 4.87 -11.63 -4.59
N GLU A 98 4.32 -12.30 -5.60
CA GLU A 98 2.89 -12.26 -5.95
C GLU A 98 1.95 -12.76 -4.84
N ARG A 99 2.46 -13.50 -3.87
CA ARG A 99 1.69 -14.07 -2.76
C ARG A 99 2.07 -13.50 -1.39
N ARG A 100 3.09 -12.62 -1.33
CA ARG A 100 3.57 -11.98 -0.10
C ARG A 100 3.85 -10.51 -0.35
N TRP A 101 2.90 -9.68 0.00
CA TRP A 101 2.97 -8.22 -0.12
C TRP A 101 2.07 -7.56 0.93
N ALA A 102 2.21 -6.26 1.11
CA ALA A 102 1.30 -5.49 1.94
C ALA A 102 1.13 -4.07 1.44
N LYS A 103 -0.08 -3.54 1.56
CA LYS A 103 -0.48 -2.19 1.17
C LYS A 103 -0.87 -1.36 2.38
N LEU A 104 -0.42 -0.11 2.43
CA LEU A 104 -1.00 0.94 3.25
C LEU A 104 -1.62 1.96 2.30
N CYS A 105 -2.95 1.99 2.26
CA CYS A 105 -3.73 2.71 1.27
C CYS A 105 -4.34 3.98 1.83
N PHE A 106 -4.36 5.03 1.02
CA PHE A 106 -5.30 6.12 1.12
C PHE A 106 -6.32 5.93 0.01
N GLU A 107 -7.54 5.50 0.38
CA GLU A 107 -8.50 4.87 -0.52
C GLU A 107 -9.89 5.50 -0.40
N PHE A 108 -10.67 5.46 -1.47
CA PHE A 108 -12.05 5.92 -1.49
C PHE A 108 -13.01 4.77 -1.18
N SER A 109 -13.68 4.86 -0.04
CA SER A 109 -14.56 3.80 0.44
C SER A 109 -15.87 3.70 -0.33
N PRO A 110 -16.58 2.55 -0.26
CA PRO A 110 -17.93 2.43 -0.80
C PRO A 110 -18.95 3.40 -0.19
N ALA A 111 -18.69 3.93 1.00
CA ALA A 111 -19.50 4.96 1.65
C ALA A 111 -19.25 6.38 1.11
N GLY A 112 -18.33 6.54 0.15
CA GLY A 112 -17.99 7.84 -0.44
C GLY A 112 -17.06 8.69 0.42
N GLU A 113 -16.26 8.07 1.29
CA GLU A 113 -15.33 8.75 2.19
C GLU A 113 -13.89 8.30 1.93
N PRO A 114 -12.93 9.24 1.84
CA PRO A 114 -11.52 8.89 1.89
C PRO A 114 -11.16 8.24 3.23
N MET A 115 -10.40 7.15 3.20
CA MET A 115 -10.04 6.42 4.41
C MET A 115 -8.66 5.76 4.34
N ILE A 116 -8.13 5.42 5.49
CA ILE A 116 -6.94 4.57 5.60
C ILE A 116 -7.37 3.11 5.62
N VAL A 117 -6.75 2.34 4.73
CA VAL A 117 -6.94 0.89 4.63
C VAL A 117 -5.58 0.21 4.66
N SER A 118 -5.50 -0.97 5.25
CA SER A 118 -4.30 -1.80 5.21
C SER A 118 -4.62 -3.20 4.74
N VAL A 119 -3.87 -3.69 3.77
CA VAL A 119 -3.99 -5.07 3.27
C VAL A 119 -2.68 -5.79 3.50
N VAL A 120 -2.72 -7.01 4.02
CA VAL A 120 -1.56 -7.89 4.17
C VAL A 120 -1.86 -9.20 3.45
N CYS A 121 -1.11 -9.49 2.40
CA CYS A 121 -1.24 -10.75 1.67
C CYS A 121 -0.18 -11.75 2.14
N ARG A 122 -0.66 -12.91 2.57
CA ARG A 122 0.11 -14.13 2.84
C ARG A 122 -0.59 -15.30 2.18
N GLY A 123 -0.56 -15.30 0.85
CA GLY A 123 -1.34 -16.21 0.01
C GLY A 123 -2.65 -15.62 -0.48
N VAL A 124 -3.42 -14.98 0.41
CA VAL A 124 -4.64 -14.22 0.11
C VAL A 124 -4.63 -12.90 0.86
N SER A 125 -5.45 -11.95 0.43
CA SER A 125 -5.55 -10.62 1.05
C SER A 125 -6.28 -10.68 2.39
N ASP A 126 -5.68 -10.07 3.41
CA ASP A 126 -6.24 -9.80 4.73
C ASP A 126 -6.40 -8.29 4.83
N ASP A 127 -7.63 -7.81 4.59
CA ASP A 127 -7.99 -6.41 4.43
C ASP A 127 -8.60 -5.84 5.71
N ALA A 128 -8.22 -4.61 6.07
CA ALA A 128 -8.71 -3.94 7.27
C ALA A 128 -8.83 -2.43 7.09
N ASN A 129 -10.03 -1.91 7.32
CA ASN A 129 -10.30 -0.48 7.40
C ASN A 129 -9.81 0.08 8.73
N ALA A 130 -9.21 1.29 8.71
CA ALA A 130 -8.77 1.98 9.91
C ALA A 130 -9.68 3.16 10.26
N PHE A 131 -9.56 4.29 9.57
CA PHE A 131 -10.36 5.48 9.86
C PHE A 131 -10.55 6.36 8.62
N ALA A 132 -11.65 7.14 8.61
CA ALA A 132 -11.93 8.12 7.57
C ALA A 132 -11.01 9.35 7.71
N VAL A 133 -10.59 9.90 6.57
CA VAL A 133 -9.68 11.03 6.48
C VAL A 133 -10.40 12.24 5.90
N PRO A 134 -10.42 13.39 6.56
CA PRO A 134 -10.99 14.60 5.98
C PRO A 134 -10.10 15.11 4.85
N GLY A 135 -10.69 15.28 3.66
CA GLY A 135 -9.98 15.81 2.48
C GLY A 135 -9.34 14.74 1.59
N ARG A 136 -8.37 15.17 0.78
CA ARG A 136 -7.78 14.34 -0.27
C ARG A 136 -6.29 14.06 -0.09
N SER A 137 -5.76 14.32 1.10
CA SER A 137 -4.34 14.11 1.38
C SER A 137 -4.14 13.59 2.81
N VAL A 138 -3.15 12.72 2.99
CA VAL A 138 -2.76 12.14 4.27
C VAL A 138 -1.29 11.73 4.21
N TRP A 139 -0.60 11.69 5.34
CA TRP A 139 0.75 11.14 5.43
C TRP A 139 0.67 9.67 5.81
N LEU A 140 1.35 8.83 5.03
CA LEU A 140 1.52 7.40 5.26
C LEU A 140 2.97 7.10 5.61
N ARG A 141 3.21 6.12 6.48
CA ARG A 141 4.54 5.65 6.84
C ARG A 141 4.59 4.13 7.01
N VAL A 142 5.61 3.54 6.42
CA VAL A 142 6.02 2.15 6.60
C VAL A 142 7.34 2.15 7.37
N SER A 143 7.42 1.37 8.44
CA SER A 143 8.67 1.16 9.18
C SER A 143 9.02 -0.32 9.21
N ARG A 144 10.31 -0.66 8.95
CA ARG A 144 10.86 -2.00 9.22
C ARG A 144 11.55 -1.99 10.58
N ILE A 145 11.22 -3.00 11.40
CA ILE A 145 11.75 -3.19 12.75
C ILE A 145 12.14 -4.66 12.85
N ASP A 146 13.42 -4.96 12.69
CA ASP A 146 13.94 -6.32 12.52
C ASP A 146 13.22 -7.03 11.35
N ARG A 147 12.42 -8.05 11.61
CA ARG A 147 11.61 -8.78 10.61
C ARG A 147 10.14 -8.35 10.57
N ALA A 148 9.74 -7.39 11.38
CA ALA A 148 8.38 -6.89 11.42
C ALA A 148 8.26 -5.57 10.64
N TYR A 149 7.05 -5.32 10.14
CA TYR A 149 6.66 -4.03 9.58
C TYR A 149 5.60 -3.37 10.44
N ALA A 150 5.63 -2.05 10.48
CA ALA A 150 4.61 -1.23 11.12
C ALA A 150 4.09 -0.18 10.15
N TYR A 151 2.77 -0.04 10.10
CA TYR A 151 2.06 0.99 9.34
C TYR A 151 1.55 2.07 10.27
N HIS A 152 1.78 3.32 9.87
CA HIS A 152 1.26 4.50 10.54
C HIS A 152 0.67 5.48 9.52
N ALA A 153 -0.33 6.23 9.96
CA ALA A 153 -0.88 7.35 9.21
C ALA A 153 -0.93 8.62 10.07
N SER A 154 -0.91 9.79 9.43
CA SER A 154 -0.95 11.08 10.09
C SER A 154 -1.79 12.07 9.29
N LEU A 155 -2.61 12.87 9.98
CA LEU A 155 -3.40 13.93 9.35
C LEU A 155 -2.64 15.26 9.22
N ASP A 156 -1.52 15.41 9.95
CA ASP A 156 -0.74 16.65 10.04
C ASP A 156 0.76 16.48 9.71
N GLY A 157 1.18 15.24 9.41
CA GLY A 157 2.58 14.88 9.16
C GLY A 157 3.48 14.90 10.41
N LYS A 158 2.91 15.09 11.61
CA LYS A 158 3.61 15.21 12.88
C LYS A 158 3.14 14.19 13.91
N THR A 159 1.82 14.08 14.09
CA THR A 159 1.19 13.15 15.02
C THR A 159 0.82 11.88 14.26
N TRP A 160 1.43 10.77 14.62
CA TRP A 160 1.24 9.50 13.93
C TRP A 160 0.35 8.54 14.71
N GLN A 161 -0.53 7.86 14.03
CA GLN A 161 -1.37 6.80 14.58
C GLN A 161 -0.91 5.46 14.00
N MET A 162 -0.71 4.47 14.88
CA MET A 162 -0.40 3.11 14.46
C MET A 162 -1.64 2.49 13.82
N ILE A 163 -1.48 1.96 12.60
CA ILE A 163 -2.53 1.27 11.84
C ILE A 163 -2.40 -0.25 12.03
N ARG A 164 -1.20 -0.77 11.81
CA ARG A 164 -0.98 -2.22 11.85
C ARG A 164 0.48 -2.56 12.14
N VAL A 165 0.70 -3.70 12.80
CA VAL A 165 2.01 -4.34 12.93
C VAL A 165 1.89 -5.78 12.46
N PHE A 166 2.81 -6.21 11.61
CA PHE A 166 2.73 -7.54 10.99
C PHE A 166 4.12 -8.05 10.54
N ILE A 167 4.16 -9.32 10.16
CA ILE A 167 5.30 -9.99 9.54
C ILE A 167 4.84 -10.55 8.20
N LEU A 168 5.62 -10.36 7.13
CA LEU A 168 5.34 -10.96 5.81
C LEU A 168 6.03 -12.31 5.58
N GLY A 169 6.87 -12.74 6.48
CA GLY A 169 7.70 -13.93 6.39
C GLY A 169 9.12 -13.62 6.82
N ASP A 170 10.06 -14.48 6.46
CA ASP A 170 11.48 -14.21 6.69
C ASP A 170 11.94 -13.15 5.69
N HIS A 171 12.64 -12.12 6.17
CA HIS A 171 13.23 -11.12 5.30
C HIS A 171 14.31 -11.75 4.45
N THR A 172 14.18 -11.54 3.15
CA THR A 172 15.22 -11.90 2.18
C THR A 172 15.82 -10.62 1.60
N SER A 173 17.08 -10.67 1.22
CA SER A 173 17.68 -9.61 0.43
C SER A 173 16.92 -9.49 -0.89
N GLY A 174 16.27 -8.35 -1.12
CA GLY A 174 15.49 -8.13 -2.33
C GLY A 174 14.02 -7.75 -2.10
N ASP A 175 13.57 -7.70 -0.84
CA ASP A 175 12.28 -7.08 -0.50
C ASP A 175 12.20 -5.67 -1.08
N LYS A 176 11.10 -5.34 -1.73
CA LYS A 176 10.92 -4.05 -2.37
C LYS A 176 9.93 -3.18 -1.59
N ILE A 177 10.16 -1.88 -1.64
CA ILE A 177 9.23 -0.88 -1.10
C ILE A 177 9.09 0.28 -2.09
N GLY A 178 7.94 0.91 -2.09
CA GLY A 178 7.70 2.11 -2.90
C GLY A 178 6.23 2.46 -2.99
N PHE A 179 5.81 2.83 -4.17
CA PHE A 179 4.51 3.43 -4.45
C PHE A 179 3.66 2.55 -5.37
N GLU A 180 2.35 2.67 -5.17
CA GLU A 180 1.36 2.09 -6.06
C GLU A 180 0.21 3.08 -6.27
N GLY A 181 -0.41 3.05 -7.46
CA GLY A 181 -1.66 3.73 -7.77
C GLY A 181 -2.64 2.78 -8.42
N GLN A 182 -3.90 2.77 -7.96
CA GLN A 182 -4.94 1.84 -8.41
C GLN A 182 -6.28 2.52 -8.64
N SER A 183 -7.09 1.94 -9.52
CA SER A 183 -8.49 2.31 -9.78
C SER A 183 -9.29 1.06 -10.19
N PRO A 184 -9.68 0.19 -9.20
CA PRO A 184 -10.27 -1.11 -9.51
C PRO A 184 -11.60 -1.05 -10.24
N THR A 185 -12.46 -0.10 -9.86
CA THR A 185 -13.82 0.01 -10.37
C THR A 185 -14.06 1.23 -11.26
N GLY A 186 -13.06 2.11 -11.39
CA GLY A 186 -13.16 3.37 -12.11
C GLY A 186 -12.41 3.39 -13.43
N ASP A 187 -12.47 4.56 -14.08
CA ASP A 187 -11.77 4.85 -15.33
C ASP A 187 -10.33 5.32 -15.12
N GLY A 188 -9.82 5.20 -13.91
CA GLY A 188 -8.49 5.63 -13.51
C GLY A 188 -8.53 6.84 -12.57
N CYS A 189 -7.41 7.07 -11.86
CA CYS A 189 -7.27 8.23 -10.97
C CYS A 189 -5.83 8.78 -11.00
N ALA A 190 -5.70 10.04 -10.62
CA ALA A 190 -4.39 10.67 -10.43
C ALA A 190 -3.95 10.54 -8.98
N VAL A 191 -2.71 10.11 -8.76
CA VAL A 191 -2.11 10.03 -7.43
C VAL A 191 -0.81 10.82 -7.42
N THR A 192 -0.60 11.59 -6.34
CA THR A 192 0.63 12.32 -6.08
C THR A 192 1.21 11.91 -4.74
N PHE A 193 2.51 11.64 -4.73
CA PHE A 193 3.31 11.44 -3.53
C PHE A 193 4.32 12.58 -3.42
N ASP A 194 4.31 13.29 -2.32
CA ASP A 194 5.27 14.34 -2.00
C ASP A 194 5.73 14.24 -0.54
N GLU A 195 6.57 15.18 -0.08
CA GLU A 195 7.21 15.10 1.24
C GLU A 195 7.82 13.71 1.52
N ILE A 196 8.34 13.09 0.47
CA ILE A 196 8.89 11.73 0.52
C ILE A 196 10.15 11.73 1.40
N ARG A 197 10.19 10.85 2.39
CA ARG A 197 11.30 10.71 3.33
C ARG A 197 11.68 9.25 3.52
N PHE A 198 12.98 9.01 3.54
CA PHE A 198 13.54 7.73 3.95
C PHE A 198 14.58 7.97 5.04
N ARG A 199 14.42 7.27 6.17
CA ARG A 199 15.34 7.31 7.30
C ARG A 199 15.85 5.89 7.56
N PRO A 200 17.17 5.62 7.46
CA PRO A 200 17.75 4.32 7.77
C PRO A 200 17.94 4.17 9.29
N GLU A 201 16.86 4.27 10.03
CA GLU A 201 16.85 4.23 11.50
C GLU A 201 15.62 3.52 12.02
N ARG A 202 15.79 2.81 13.13
CA ARG A 202 14.71 2.11 13.83
C ARG A 202 13.71 3.11 14.40
N LEU A 203 12.43 2.80 14.27
CA LEU A 203 11.36 3.49 14.98
C LEU A 203 11.52 3.22 16.49
N ALA A 204 11.64 4.28 17.32
CA ALA A 204 11.89 4.13 18.75
C ALA A 204 10.65 3.71 19.53
N GLY A 205 9.50 4.30 19.23
CA GLY A 205 8.21 3.98 19.83
C GLY A 205 7.21 3.46 18.80
N LEU A 206 6.82 2.20 18.92
CA LEU A 206 5.89 1.58 17.98
C LEU A 206 4.49 2.20 18.04
N ARG A 207 4.02 2.56 19.23
CA ARG A 207 2.64 2.99 19.44
C ARG A 207 2.44 4.49 19.27
N ASP A 208 3.41 5.28 19.69
CA ASP A 208 3.43 6.73 19.53
C ASP A 208 4.20 7.19 18.28
N ALA A 209 4.83 6.22 17.61
CA ALA A 209 5.52 6.42 16.33
C ALA A 209 6.69 7.42 16.40
N SER A 210 7.31 7.55 17.56
CA SER A 210 8.52 8.36 17.78
C SER A 210 9.79 7.73 17.19
#